data_5af4d4904bc26434e48900dc26e6d7d5
#
_entry.id   5af4d4904bc26434e48900dc26e6d7d5
#
_cell.length_a   1.000
_cell.length_b   1.000
_cell.length_c   1.000
_cell.angle_alpha   90.00
_cell.angle_beta   90.00
_cell.angle_gamma   90.00
#
_symmetry.space_group_name_H-M   'P 1'
#
loop_
_entity.id
_entity.type
_entity.pdbx_description
1 polymer ?
#
loop_
_entity_poly.entity_id
_entity_poly.type
_entity_poly.pdbx_seq_one_letter_code
_entity_poly.pdbx_strand_id
1 'polypeptide(L)'
;MKPPPPPGPPDVADLRELIDQWAEFTSGLAVADYSFDLDNWLNDVDVRELILEALPMFSREEMGDHALKLDEADKAFMAATRDFKNCVWGKGTARKEKWTPQKNWWYFRTPLRSNSQLEDELATVR
;
A
#
# COMPACT_ATOMS: atom_id res chain seq x y z
N MET A 1 6.31 -7.91 24.96
CA MET A 1 5.10 -7.62 24.18
C MET A 1 4.94 -6.11 24.01
N LYS A 2 4.70 -5.68 22.80
CA LYS A 2 4.50 -4.25 22.53
C LYS A 2 3.18 -3.80 23.16
N PRO A 3 3.14 -2.69 23.91
CA PRO A 3 1.87 -2.22 24.45
C PRO A 3 0.92 -1.82 23.33
N PRO A 4 -0.40 -1.92 23.57
CA PRO A 4 -1.36 -1.49 22.56
C PRO A 4 -1.20 0.02 22.29
N PRO A 5 -1.51 0.49 21.07
CA PRO A 5 -1.47 1.92 20.79
C PRO A 5 -2.47 2.65 21.68
N PRO A 6 -2.21 3.92 22.03
CA PRO A 6 -3.17 4.69 22.83
C PRO A 6 -4.50 4.78 22.07
N PRO A 7 -5.65 4.81 22.79
CA PRO A 7 -6.94 4.99 22.14
C PRO A 7 -7.02 6.39 21.52
N GLY A 8 -7.68 6.47 20.38
CA GLY A 8 -7.89 7.73 19.69
C GLY A 8 -7.37 7.73 18.27
N PRO A 9 -7.67 8.79 17.49
CA PRO A 9 -7.22 8.87 16.11
C PRO A 9 -5.69 9.06 16.03
N PRO A 10 -5.07 8.68 14.91
CA PRO A 10 -3.65 8.93 14.70
C PRO A 10 -3.38 10.42 14.65
N ASP A 11 -2.18 10.83 15.07
CA ASP A 11 -1.73 12.22 14.91
C ASP A 11 -1.00 12.39 13.57
N VAL A 12 -0.61 13.63 13.25
CA VAL A 12 0.06 13.90 11.96
C VAL A 12 1.44 13.24 11.90
N ALA A 13 2.10 13.01 13.03
CA ALA A 13 3.38 12.30 13.05
C ALA A 13 3.20 10.84 12.63
N ASP A 14 2.10 10.20 13.06
CA ASP A 14 1.76 8.84 12.65
C ASP A 14 1.54 8.77 11.14
N LEU A 15 0.82 9.74 10.58
CA LEU A 15 0.58 9.79 9.13
C LEU A 15 1.90 9.97 8.38
N ARG A 16 2.77 10.87 8.83
CA ARG A 16 4.07 11.08 8.19
C ARG A 16 4.93 9.82 8.23
N GLU A 17 4.90 9.08 9.31
CA GLU A 17 5.63 7.81 9.43
C GLU A 17 5.11 6.77 8.43
N LEU A 18 3.80 6.65 8.27
CA LEU A 18 3.21 5.76 7.27
C LEU A 18 3.62 6.17 5.86
N ILE A 19 3.63 7.46 5.56
CA ILE A 19 4.07 7.96 4.27
C ILE A 19 5.55 7.63 4.03
N ASP A 20 6.39 7.77 5.04
CA ASP A 20 7.81 7.42 4.93
C ASP A 20 8.00 5.92 4.63
N GLN A 21 7.23 5.05 5.29
CA GLN A 21 7.25 3.61 5.03
C GLN A 21 6.83 3.31 3.59
N TRP A 22 5.75 3.92 3.14
CA TRP A 22 5.24 3.75 1.79
C TRP A 22 6.25 4.22 0.74
N ALA A 23 6.87 5.38 0.96
CA ALA A 23 7.88 5.94 0.07
C ALA A 23 9.11 5.04 -0.02
N GLU A 24 9.56 4.48 1.10
CA GLU A 24 10.70 3.56 1.12
C GLU A 24 10.38 2.30 0.31
N PHE A 25 9.20 1.72 0.53
CA PHE A 25 8.76 0.54 -0.21
C PHE A 25 8.71 0.80 -1.72
N THR A 26 8.07 1.89 -2.14
CA THR A 26 7.93 2.22 -3.58
C THR A 26 9.28 2.52 -4.22
N SER A 27 10.21 3.14 -3.49
CA SER A 27 11.58 3.37 -3.97
C SER A 27 12.30 2.04 -4.24
N GLY A 28 12.10 1.06 -3.37
CA GLY A 28 12.65 -0.29 -3.57
C GLY A 28 12.12 -0.97 -4.81
N LEU A 29 10.82 -0.82 -5.09
CA LEU A 29 10.20 -1.38 -6.29
C LEU A 29 10.78 -0.79 -7.58
N ALA A 30 11.19 0.46 -7.54
CA ALA A 30 11.72 1.16 -8.71
C ALA A 30 13.10 0.64 -9.14
N VAL A 31 13.88 0.07 -8.22
CA VAL A 31 15.28 -0.27 -8.46
C VAL A 31 15.60 -1.77 -8.45
N ALA A 32 14.67 -2.60 -8.02
CA ALA A 32 14.91 -4.05 -7.92
C ALA A 32 13.62 -4.84 -8.11
N ASP A 33 13.77 -6.11 -8.52
CA ASP A 33 12.65 -7.03 -8.60
C ASP A 33 12.11 -7.31 -7.19
N TYR A 34 10.80 -7.45 -7.07
CA TYR A 34 10.20 -7.83 -5.80
C TYR A 34 10.54 -9.30 -5.49
N SER A 35 11.22 -9.54 -4.39
CA SER A 35 11.78 -10.85 -4.07
C SER A 35 11.13 -11.53 -2.86
N PHE A 36 9.96 -11.04 -2.42
CA PHE A 36 9.24 -11.60 -1.28
C PHE A 36 7.96 -12.30 -1.73
N ASP A 37 7.28 -12.96 -0.79
CA ASP A 37 6.07 -13.73 -1.07
C ASP A 37 4.80 -12.85 -1.06
N LEU A 38 3.65 -13.50 -1.27
CA LEU A 38 2.36 -12.81 -1.31
C LEU A 38 2.03 -12.16 0.05
N ASP A 39 2.31 -12.83 1.16
CA ASP A 39 2.03 -12.26 2.48
C ASP A 39 2.77 -10.95 2.69
N ASN A 40 4.01 -10.86 2.24
CA ASN A 40 4.78 -9.62 2.29
C ASN A 40 4.16 -8.54 1.39
N TRP A 41 3.74 -8.91 0.17
CA TRP A 41 3.08 -7.96 -0.73
C TRP A 41 1.81 -7.39 -0.12
N LEU A 42 0.98 -8.25 0.49
CA LEU A 42 -0.25 -7.83 1.16
C LEU A 42 0.04 -6.84 2.29
N ASN A 43 1.06 -7.13 3.10
CA ASN A 43 1.46 -6.23 4.19
C ASN A 43 1.99 -4.89 3.67
N ASP A 44 2.77 -4.93 2.59
CA ASP A 44 3.36 -3.72 2.02
C ASP A 44 2.28 -2.77 1.47
N VAL A 45 1.29 -3.31 0.75
CA VAL A 45 0.23 -2.47 0.18
C VAL A 45 -0.80 -2.02 1.22
N ASP A 46 -0.95 -2.75 2.33
CA ASP A 46 -1.82 -2.35 3.44
C ASP A 46 -1.41 -0.99 4.04
N VAL A 47 -0.14 -0.64 3.98
CA VAL A 47 0.34 0.67 4.47
C VAL A 47 -0.40 1.80 3.75
N ARG A 48 -0.63 1.66 2.44
CA ARG A 48 -1.34 2.70 1.67
C ARG A 48 -2.81 2.82 2.10
N GLU A 49 -3.44 1.71 2.49
CA GLU A 49 -4.80 1.72 3.01
C GLU A 49 -4.87 2.50 4.34
N LEU A 50 -3.90 2.28 5.23
CA LEU A 50 -3.82 3.02 6.48
C LEU A 50 -3.64 4.52 6.24
N ILE A 51 -2.87 4.88 5.21
CA ILE A 51 -2.72 6.28 4.80
C ILE A 51 -4.07 6.85 4.33
N LEU A 52 -4.80 6.11 3.50
CA LEU A 52 -6.12 6.56 3.03
C LEU A 52 -7.06 6.84 4.20
N GLU A 53 -7.07 5.96 5.20
CA GLU A 53 -7.93 6.12 6.37
C GLU A 53 -7.57 7.35 7.20
N ALA A 54 -6.30 7.71 7.25
CA ALA A 54 -5.82 8.84 8.04
C ALA A 54 -5.94 10.19 7.30
N LEU A 55 -5.84 10.19 5.97
CA LEU A 55 -5.80 11.43 5.17
C LEU A 55 -6.93 12.42 5.46
N PRO A 56 -8.21 11.99 5.62
CA PRO A 56 -9.29 12.96 5.85
C PRO A 56 -9.16 13.74 7.15
N MET A 57 -8.31 13.30 8.06
CA MET A 57 -8.12 13.95 9.37
C MET A 57 -7.18 15.14 9.32
N PHE A 58 -6.44 15.32 8.22
CA PHE A 58 -5.37 16.31 8.15
C PHE A 58 -5.44 17.10 6.85
N SER A 59 -5.05 18.38 6.91
CA SER A 59 -4.91 19.22 5.72
C SER A 59 -3.54 18.97 5.08
N ARG A 60 -3.40 19.39 3.82
CA ARG A 60 -2.11 19.33 3.14
C ARG A 60 -1.06 20.21 3.86
N GLU A 61 -1.49 21.31 4.46
CA GLU A 61 -0.59 22.17 5.25
C GLU A 61 -0.03 21.44 6.46
N GLU A 62 -0.89 20.70 7.17
CA GLU A 62 -0.45 19.91 8.33
C GLU A 62 0.51 18.80 7.92
N MET A 63 0.32 18.20 6.75
CA MET A 63 1.22 17.19 6.22
C MET A 63 2.59 17.76 5.83
N GLY A 64 2.63 19.02 5.43
CA GLY A 64 3.85 19.67 4.98
C GLY A 64 4.44 18.99 3.74
N ASP A 65 5.75 18.82 3.72
CA ASP A 65 6.45 18.17 2.60
C ASP A 65 6.02 16.74 2.36
N HIS A 66 5.41 16.08 3.35
CA HIS A 66 4.93 14.71 3.21
C HIS A 66 3.75 14.59 2.23
N ALA A 67 3.00 15.67 1.98
CA ALA A 67 1.97 15.65 0.96
C ALA A 67 2.58 15.39 -0.43
N LEU A 68 3.67 16.08 -0.76
CA LEU A 68 4.38 15.87 -2.02
C LEU A 68 5.07 14.50 -2.04
N LYS A 69 5.64 14.10 -0.92
CA LYS A 69 6.29 12.80 -0.79
C LYS A 69 5.32 11.65 -1.07
N LEU A 70 4.07 11.76 -0.60
CA LEU A 70 3.03 10.78 -0.89
C LEU A 70 2.70 10.75 -2.38
N ASP A 71 2.52 11.91 -3.00
CA ASP A 71 2.24 12.01 -4.44
C ASP A 71 3.35 11.33 -5.26
N GLU A 72 4.60 11.58 -4.91
CA GLU A 72 5.76 10.98 -5.59
C GLU A 72 5.82 9.46 -5.38
N ALA A 73 5.54 9.00 -4.15
CA ALA A 73 5.52 7.58 -3.85
C ALA A 73 4.41 6.85 -4.60
N ASP A 74 3.22 7.45 -4.70
CA ASP A 74 2.11 6.87 -5.45
C ASP A 74 2.46 6.75 -6.93
N LYS A 75 3.12 7.75 -7.51
CA LYS A 75 3.58 7.69 -8.90
C LYS A 75 4.61 6.59 -9.09
N ALA A 76 5.55 6.46 -8.17
CA ALA A 76 6.57 5.40 -8.21
C ALA A 76 5.93 4.02 -8.16
N PHE A 77 4.91 3.82 -7.31
CA PHE A 77 4.17 2.58 -7.24
C PHE A 77 3.49 2.25 -8.57
N MET A 78 2.78 3.22 -9.14
CA MET A 78 2.10 3.02 -10.42
C MET A 78 3.08 2.66 -11.54
N ALA A 79 4.26 3.28 -11.56
CA ALA A 79 5.27 3.01 -12.57
C ALA A 79 5.93 1.62 -12.41
N ALA A 80 5.97 1.09 -11.19
CA ALA A 80 6.63 -0.18 -10.88
C ALA A 80 5.68 -1.37 -10.78
N THR A 81 4.39 -1.16 -11.04
CA THR A 81 3.37 -2.21 -10.95
C THR A 81 2.51 -2.24 -12.20
N ARG A 82 1.70 -3.28 -12.30
CA ARG A 82 0.72 -3.46 -13.38
C ARG A 82 -0.64 -3.83 -12.78
N ASP A 83 -1.70 -3.65 -13.58
CA ASP A 83 -3.04 -4.04 -13.15
C ASP A 83 -3.10 -5.54 -12.88
N PHE A 84 -3.80 -5.90 -11.82
CA PHE A 84 -4.12 -7.28 -11.51
C PHE A 84 -5.62 -7.50 -11.74
N LYS A 85 -5.98 -8.69 -12.20
CA LYS A 85 -7.37 -9.05 -12.55
C LYS A 85 -8.34 -8.98 -11.36
N ASN A 86 -7.83 -9.13 -10.14
CA ASN A 86 -8.63 -9.17 -8.92
C ASN A 86 -7.99 -8.28 -7.85
N CYS A 87 -8.63 -8.20 -6.68
CA CYS A 87 -7.99 -7.73 -5.47
C CYS A 87 -6.93 -8.74 -5.03
N VAL A 88 -5.75 -8.29 -4.61
CA VAL A 88 -4.68 -9.19 -4.15
C VAL A 88 -5.07 -9.96 -2.87
N TRP A 89 -6.01 -9.45 -2.08
CA TRP A 89 -6.59 -10.15 -0.93
C TRP A 89 -7.72 -11.11 -1.33
N GLY A 90 -8.11 -11.13 -2.62
CA GLY A 90 -9.19 -11.94 -3.14
C GLY A 90 -10.52 -11.21 -3.24
N LYS A 91 -11.42 -11.73 -4.08
CA LYS A 91 -12.74 -11.12 -4.32
C LYS A 91 -13.61 -11.07 -3.07
N GLY A 92 -13.55 -12.10 -2.25
CA GLY A 92 -14.36 -12.18 -1.03
C GLY A 92 -14.02 -11.09 -0.05
N THR A 93 -12.73 -10.87 0.17
CA THR A 93 -12.24 -9.82 1.06
C THR A 93 -12.58 -8.45 0.50
N ALA A 94 -12.36 -8.23 -0.81
CA ALA A 94 -12.70 -6.95 -1.44
C ALA A 94 -14.18 -6.62 -1.28
N ARG A 95 -15.05 -7.59 -1.46
CA ARG A 95 -16.50 -7.41 -1.31
C ARG A 95 -16.87 -7.08 0.15
N LYS A 96 -16.31 -7.81 1.09
CA LYS A 96 -16.54 -7.60 2.52
C LYS A 96 -16.09 -6.22 2.96
N GLU A 97 -14.92 -5.79 2.52
CA GLU A 97 -14.32 -4.51 2.90
C GLU A 97 -14.79 -3.35 2.01
N LYS A 98 -15.53 -3.64 0.95
CA LYS A 98 -16.03 -2.65 -0.02
C LYS A 98 -14.89 -1.93 -0.75
N TRP A 99 -13.80 -2.64 -1.02
CA TRP A 99 -12.66 -2.12 -1.78
C TRP A 99 -12.96 -2.13 -3.28
N THR A 100 -12.57 -1.06 -3.95
CA THR A 100 -12.75 -0.92 -5.39
C THR A 100 -11.42 -0.52 -6.06
N PRO A 101 -11.24 -0.85 -7.37
CA PRO A 101 -10.04 -0.42 -8.09
C PRO A 101 -9.86 1.10 -8.14
N GLN A 102 -10.92 1.87 -8.06
CA GLN A 102 -10.87 3.32 -8.12
C GLN A 102 -10.42 3.93 -6.79
N LYS A 103 -10.95 3.41 -5.69
CA LYS A 103 -10.68 3.95 -4.35
C LYS A 103 -9.46 3.32 -3.71
N ASN A 104 -9.30 1.99 -3.87
CA ASN A 104 -8.25 1.21 -3.21
C ASN A 104 -7.33 0.58 -4.25
N TRP A 105 -6.86 1.38 -5.20
CA TRP A 105 -6.14 0.93 -6.39
C TRP A 105 -4.89 0.10 -6.08
N TRP A 106 -4.22 0.32 -4.95
CA TRP A 106 -3.04 -0.45 -4.54
C TRP A 106 -3.33 -1.94 -4.33
N TYR A 107 -4.56 -2.30 -4.01
CA TYR A 107 -4.97 -3.70 -3.85
C TYR A 107 -5.27 -4.41 -5.17
N PHE A 108 -5.27 -3.70 -6.27
CA PHE A 108 -5.59 -4.25 -7.60
C PHE A 108 -4.41 -4.16 -8.55
N ARG A 109 -3.20 -4.17 -7.98
CA ARG A 109 -1.96 -4.08 -8.74
C ARG A 109 -0.92 -5.04 -8.17
N THR A 110 0.01 -5.48 -9.04
CA THR A 110 1.10 -6.40 -8.68
C THR A 110 2.41 -5.88 -9.26
N PRO A 111 3.57 -6.34 -8.74
CA PRO A 111 4.85 -5.85 -9.28
C PRO A 111 5.02 -6.18 -10.75
N LEU A 112 5.64 -5.27 -11.50
CA LEU A 112 6.04 -5.55 -12.89
C LEU A 112 7.03 -6.69 -12.94
N ARG A 113 7.93 -6.77 -11.96
CA ARG A 113 8.98 -7.77 -11.88
C ARG A 113 8.98 -8.40 -10.49
N SER A 114 8.83 -9.71 -10.44
CA SER A 114 8.80 -10.45 -9.19
C SER A 114 9.41 -11.83 -9.38
N ASN A 115 9.64 -12.53 -8.27
CA ASN A 115 10.12 -13.90 -8.31
C ASN A 115 8.98 -14.85 -8.70
N SER A 116 9.34 -16.09 -9.07
CA SER A 116 8.37 -17.09 -9.48
C SER A 116 7.42 -17.51 -8.37
N GLN A 117 7.89 -17.49 -7.11
CA GLN A 117 7.03 -17.81 -5.97
C GLN A 117 5.84 -16.87 -5.87
N LEU A 118 6.07 -15.56 -5.93
CA LEU A 118 4.99 -14.58 -5.88
C LEU A 118 4.04 -14.74 -7.06
N GLU A 119 4.58 -14.93 -8.27
CA GLU A 119 3.76 -15.14 -9.46
C GLU A 119 2.85 -16.35 -9.33
N ASP A 120 3.38 -17.47 -8.81
CA ASP A 120 2.61 -18.68 -8.58
C ASP A 120 1.51 -18.45 -7.52
N GLU A 121 1.83 -17.77 -6.45
CA GLU A 121 0.86 -17.46 -5.40
C GLU A 121 -0.24 -16.53 -5.91
N LEU A 122 0.11 -15.51 -6.69
CA LEU A 122 -0.87 -14.60 -7.30
C LEU A 122 -1.79 -15.32 -8.26
N ALA A 123 -1.31 -16.34 -8.97
CA ALA A 123 -2.12 -17.13 -9.89
C ALA A 123 -3.27 -17.87 -9.17
N THR A 124 -3.12 -18.13 -7.88
CA THR A 124 -4.15 -18.81 -7.07
C THR A 124 -5.18 -17.88 -6.44
N VAL A 125 -4.97 -16.58 -6.50
CA VAL A 125 -5.89 -15.59 -5.90
C VAL A 125 -7.20 -15.56 -6.69
N ARG A 126 -8.32 -15.69 -5.97
CA ARG A 126 -9.68 -15.68 -6.54
C ARG A 126 -10.47 -14.46 -6.08
#